data_fad551a932910eb40514b318cf5d4d4e
#
_entry.id   fad551a932910eb40514b318cf5d4d4e
#
_cell.length_a   1.000
_cell.length_b   1.000
_cell.length_c   1.000
_cell.angle_alpha   90.00
_cell.angle_beta   90.00
_cell.angle_gamma   90.00
#
_symmetry.space_group_name_H-M   'P 1'
#
loop_
_entity.id
_entity.type
_entity.pdbx_description
1 polymer ?
#
loop_
_entity_poly.entity_id
_entity_poly.type
_entity_poly.pdbx_seq_one_letter_code
_entity_poly.pdbx_strand_id
1 'polypeptide(L)'
;MKKKIIFAALAVVAGIGVLCVGCSSIDADPPDVSAFTTTSEIPADEDNAWCGFIAATNAVKRWVEPMDWKKLSPDEIDAVVAENAEAIAIFQNATHRTKWYDQTARREGGFCLFPVEAFAKMIRIYNAKAERHIARGEIGATVDGVRDFLALNRTIQSDAESLVCWLVADGACSMATHLAAQIVASGKASDDELRLLLDLLSASDSATRRAGIRQAVNNEFAYWFTDALRIFEAEVYSTRKSGILLRYSYQSDRTRSLGAGLFAKARELLLHDYDKDAWENFEKEINAATASPLGKLTPNYGGRTMVSSIMPAWKDGFALKVARGEFELFATKVVVAAELYRRKTGHRPESLDALVPEFLPSVPTDPFDHGAALKYDAVRGIVWTVGADRTFNGDKQPGKQSYGRNCKYVVNLDGSKVE
;
A
#
# COMPACT_ATOMS: atom_id res chain seq x y z
N MET A 1 -67.70 18.38 8.60
CA MET A 1 -67.18 17.01 8.32
C MET A 1 -65.78 17.06 7.67
N LYS A 2 -65.55 17.76 6.55
CA LYS A 2 -64.25 17.72 5.81
C LYS A 2 -63.03 18.11 6.66
N LYS A 3 -63.10 19.11 7.54
CA LYS A 3 -61.97 19.50 8.42
C LYS A 3 -61.58 18.42 9.44
N LYS A 4 -62.55 17.68 10.00
CA LYS A 4 -62.26 16.59 10.96
C LYS A 4 -61.58 15.38 10.28
N ILE A 5 -61.92 15.09 9.02
CA ILE A 5 -61.31 14.03 8.24
C ILE A 5 -59.85 14.39 7.88
N ILE A 6 -59.59 15.65 7.53
CA ILE A 6 -58.24 16.14 7.24
C ILE A 6 -57.36 16.09 8.50
N PHE A 7 -57.88 16.49 9.67
CA PHE A 7 -57.12 16.40 10.92
C PHE A 7 -56.85 14.95 11.34
N ALA A 8 -57.82 14.05 11.14
CA ALA A 8 -57.59 12.61 11.42
C ALA A 8 -56.57 11.99 10.46
N ALA A 9 -56.61 12.35 9.17
CA ALA A 9 -55.61 11.89 8.21
C ALA A 9 -54.19 12.42 8.52
N LEU A 10 -54.10 13.71 8.90
CA LEU A 10 -52.81 14.31 9.33
C LEU A 10 -52.27 13.65 10.62
N ALA A 11 -53.14 13.34 11.59
CA ALA A 11 -52.76 12.64 12.82
C ALA A 11 -52.28 11.21 12.55
N VAL A 12 -52.94 10.50 11.62
CA VAL A 12 -52.51 9.15 11.17
C VAL A 12 -51.17 9.23 10.47
N VAL A 13 -50.97 10.17 9.55
CA VAL A 13 -49.70 10.36 8.86
C VAL A 13 -48.60 10.76 9.84
N ALA A 14 -48.86 11.62 10.80
CA ALA A 14 -47.95 12.00 11.86
C ALA A 14 -47.62 10.79 12.77
N GLY A 15 -48.65 10.00 13.14
CA GLY A 15 -48.49 8.79 13.93
C GLY A 15 -47.66 7.69 13.22
N ILE A 16 -47.90 7.51 11.92
CA ILE A 16 -47.07 6.61 11.09
C ILE A 16 -45.64 7.14 10.99
N GLY A 17 -45.47 8.47 10.81
CA GLY A 17 -44.13 9.10 10.77
C GLY A 17 -43.36 8.88 12.06
N VAL A 18 -43.99 9.05 13.23
CA VAL A 18 -43.39 8.81 14.55
C VAL A 18 -43.06 7.31 14.75
N LEU A 19 -43.94 6.39 14.33
CA LEU A 19 -43.69 4.96 14.40
C LEU A 19 -42.52 4.56 13.47
N CYS A 20 -42.49 5.08 12.24
CA CYS A 20 -41.39 4.82 11.30
C CYS A 20 -40.05 5.33 11.85
N VAL A 21 -40.00 6.55 12.41
CA VAL A 21 -38.79 7.09 13.05
C VAL A 21 -38.42 6.28 14.29
N GLY A 22 -39.40 5.86 15.10
CA GLY A 22 -39.18 5.02 16.28
C GLY A 22 -38.57 3.66 15.92
N CYS A 23 -39.15 2.97 14.94
CA CYS A 23 -38.60 1.68 14.47
C CYS A 23 -37.23 1.85 13.79
N SER A 24 -37.02 2.92 13.03
CA SER A 24 -35.77 3.20 12.36
C SER A 24 -34.67 3.74 13.29
N SER A 25 -35.00 4.10 14.55
CA SER A 25 -34.03 4.53 15.55
C SER A 25 -33.46 3.38 16.38
N ILE A 26 -33.99 2.17 16.21
CA ILE A 26 -33.44 0.95 16.82
C ILE A 26 -32.19 0.58 16.07
N ASP A 27 -31.06 0.43 16.79
CA ASP A 27 -29.80 0.00 16.19
C ASP A 27 -29.87 -1.50 15.81
N ALA A 28 -28.93 -1.96 15.01
CA ALA A 28 -28.78 -3.37 14.68
C ALA A 28 -28.13 -4.13 15.86
N ASP A 29 -28.19 -5.45 15.80
CA ASP A 29 -27.35 -6.27 16.68
C ASP A 29 -25.87 -6.03 16.36
N PRO A 30 -24.97 -6.12 17.37
CA PRO A 30 -23.53 -5.98 17.14
C PRO A 30 -23.06 -6.95 16.05
N PRO A 31 -22.28 -6.48 15.06
CA PRO A 31 -21.79 -7.36 14.00
C PRO A 31 -20.72 -8.32 14.52
N ASP A 32 -20.64 -9.50 13.91
CA ASP A 32 -19.48 -10.37 14.09
C ASP A 32 -18.27 -9.77 13.35
N VAL A 33 -17.30 -9.32 14.11
CA VAL A 33 -16.03 -8.74 13.62
C VAL A 33 -14.83 -9.65 13.90
N SER A 34 -15.06 -10.91 14.27
CA SER A 34 -14.01 -11.89 14.58
C SER A 34 -13.00 -12.06 13.44
N ALA A 35 -13.46 -11.92 12.18
CA ALA A 35 -12.62 -11.98 10.99
C ALA A 35 -11.56 -10.85 10.90
N PHE A 36 -11.69 -9.81 11.72
CA PHE A 36 -10.72 -8.69 11.81
C PHE A 36 -9.90 -8.74 13.10
N THR A 37 -10.09 -9.76 13.92
CA THR A 37 -9.32 -9.92 15.17
C THR A 37 -7.87 -10.18 14.83
N THR A 38 -6.99 -9.38 15.41
CA THR A 38 -5.54 -9.52 15.27
C THR A 38 -4.92 -9.55 16.65
N THR A 39 -4.04 -10.52 16.85
CA THR A 39 -3.20 -10.58 18.07
C THR A 39 -1.79 -10.20 17.67
N SER A 40 -1.22 -9.17 18.29
CA SER A 40 0.20 -8.87 18.14
C SER A 40 0.82 -8.83 19.53
N GLU A 41 1.86 -9.62 19.69
CA GLU A 41 2.73 -9.52 20.85
C GLU A 41 3.58 -8.25 20.73
N ILE A 42 3.78 -7.56 21.86
CA ILE A 42 4.72 -6.43 21.89
C ILE A 42 6.13 -7.03 21.88
N PRO A 43 6.91 -6.83 20.80
CA PRO A 43 8.26 -7.35 20.76
C PRO A 43 9.19 -6.58 21.70
N ALA A 44 10.33 -7.18 22.04
CA ALA A 44 11.43 -6.46 22.68
C ALA A 44 11.96 -5.34 21.77
N ASP A 45 12.44 -4.25 22.34
CA ASP A 45 12.88 -3.09 21.56
C ASP A 45 14.03 -3.43 20.61
N GLU A 46 14.91 -4.36 20.99
CA GLU A 46 16.02 -4.86 20.15
C GLU A 46 15.56 -5.66 18.94
N ASP A 47 14.39 -6.30 18.99
CA ASP A 47 13.79 -7.05 17.88
C ASP A 47 12.86 -6.18 17.03
N ASN A 48 12.48 -5.00 17.52
CA ASN A 48 11.52 -4.12 16.89
C ASN A 48 12.19 -3.13 15.93
N ALA A 49 12.01 -3.31 14.64
CA ALA A 49 12.55 -2.43 13.61
C ALA A 49 12.01 -0.99 13.73
N TRP A 50 10.80 -0.79 14.24
CA TRP A 50 10.24 0.53 14.52
C TRP A 50 11.09 1.34 15.48
N CYS A 51 11.53 0.74 16.60
CA CYS A 51 12.39 1.42 17.58
C CYS A 51 13.72 1.86 16.95
N GLY A 52 14.32 1.00 16.14
CA GLY A 52 15.54 1.35 15.40
C GLY A 52 15.32 2.43 14.36
N PHE A 53 14.19 2.39 13.64
CA PHE A 53 13.83 3.43 12.69
C PHE A 53 13.66 4.80 13.37
N ILE A 54 12.92 4.88 14.48
CA ILE A 54 12.77 6.12 15.24
C ILE A 54 14.13 6.65 15.74
N ALA A 55 14.99 5.75 16.24
CA ALA A 55 16.35 6.14 16.63
C ALA A 55 17.15 6.69 15.46
N ALA A 56 17.06 6.07 14.27
CA ALA A 56 17.72 6.54 13.06
C ALA A 56 17.25 7.94 12.66
N THR A 57 15.93 8.19 12.65
CA THR A 57 15.37 9.51 12.29
C THR A 57 15.79 10.60 13.26
N ASN A 58 15.91 10.29 14.55
CA ASN A 58 16.37 11.22 15.58
C ASN A 58 17.89 11.54 15.47
N ALA A 59 18.67 10.65 14.86
CA ALA A 59 20.10 10.81 14.64
C ALA A 59 20.43 11.58 13.35
N VAL A 60 19.45 11.91 12.51
CA VAL A 60 19.67 12.65 11.26
C VAL A 60 20.12 14.07 11.56
N LYS A 61 21.31 14.43 11.04
CA LYS A 61 21.92 15.76 11.21
C LYS A 61 21.54 16.73 10.09
N ARG A 62 21.33 16.22 8.88
CA ARG A 62 20.96 17.04 7.73
C ARG A 62 19.84 16.37 6.93
N TRP A 63 18.69 17.00 6.96
CA TRP A 63 17.56 16.62 6.11
C TRP A 63 17.67 17.31 4.74
N VAL A 64 17.27 16.58 3.68
CA VAL A 64 17.15 17.12 2.32
C VAL A 64 15.71 16.94 1.87
N GLU A 65 15.12 18.04 1.42
CA GLU A 65 13.74 17.98 0.90
C GLU A 65 13.68 17.20 -0.42
N PRO A 66 12.55 16.50 -0.67
CA PRO A 66 12.42 15.60 -1.82
C PRO A 66 12.75 16.25 -3.17
N MET A 67 12.40 17.51 -3.35
CA MET A 67 12.62 18.26 -4.59
C MET A 67 14.06 18.76 -4.76
N ASP A 68 14.82 18.79 -3.67
CA ASP A 68 16.17 19.36 -3.68
C ASP A 68 17.24 18.32 -4.02
N TRP A 69 16.98 17.03 -3.83
CA TRP A 69 17.92 15.96 -4.19
C TRP A 69 18.43 16.04 -5.64
N LYS A 70 17.55 16.41 -6.58
CA LYS A 70 17.91 16.54 -8.00
C LYS A 70 18.80 17.73 -8.30
N LYS A 71 18.95 18.67 -7.36
CA LYS A 71 19.75 19.88 -7.50
C LYS A 71 21.16 19.72 -6.93
N LEU A 72 21.36 18.67 -6.09
CA LEU A 72 22.64 18.43 -5.46
C LEU A 72 23.64 17.84 -6.45
N SER A 73 24.86 18.35 -6.40
CA SER A 73 26.00 17.74 -7.06
C SER A 73 26.38 16.41 -6.39
N PRO A 74 27.14 15.54 -7.07
CA PRO A 74 27.67 14.32 -6.46
C PRO A 74 28.42 14.53 -5.15
N ASP A 75 29.21 15.58 -5.03
CA ASP A 75 29.99 15.90 -3.83
C ASP A 75 29.08 16.37 -2.68
N GLU A 76 28.03 17.13 -3.00
CA GLU A 76 27.04 17.53 -2.00
C GLU A 76 26.23 16.34 -1.47
N ILE A 77 25.89 15.36 -2.35
CA ILE A 77 25.25 14.12 -1.93
C ILE A 77 26.18 13.33 -1.01
N ASP A 78 27.46 13.22 -1.37
CA ASP A 78 28.47 12.55 -0.52
C ASP A 78 28.61 13.23 0.83
N ALA A 79 28.57 14.56 0.89
CA ALA A 79 28.57 15.31 2.15
C ALA A 79 27.33 15.01 3.00
N VAL A 80 26.13 15.01 2.40
CA VAL A 80 24.90 14.64 3.12
C VAL A 80 24.97 13.21 3.68
N VAL A 81 25.46 12.25 2.89
CA VAL A 81 25.62 10.86 3.32
C VAL A 81 26.63 10.78 4.48
N ALA A 82 27.76 11.47 4.39
CA ALA A 82 28.78 11.48 5.44
C ALA A 82 28.28 12.13 6.75
N GLU A 83 27.58 13.27 6.67
CA GLU A 83 26.99 13.93 7.83
C GLU A 83 25.96 13.04 8.54
N ASN A 84 25.26 12.16 7.80
CA ASN A 84 24.23 11.25 8.31
C ASN A 84 24.75 9.82 8.54
N ALA A 85 26.05 9.57 8.56
CA ALA A 85 26.62 8.23 8.68
C ALA A 85 26.11 7.45 9.90
N GLU A 86 25.94 8.12 11.04
CA GLU A 86 25.38 7.54 12.27
C GLU A 86 23.91 7.09 12.07
N ALA A 87 23.07 7.99 11.55
CA ALA A 87 21.67 7.69 11.25
C ALA A 87 21.54 6.53 10.26
N ILE A 88 22.39 6.51 9.23
CA ILE A 88 22.45 5.42 8.23
C ILE A 88 22.81 4.09 8.89
N ALA A 89 23.80 4.06 9.78
CA ALA A 89 24.21 2.83 10.49
C ALA A 89 23.08 2.30 11.40
N ILE A 90 22.41 3.18 12.13
CA ILE A 90 21.25 2.81 12.96
C ILE A 90 20.12 2.27 12.09
N PHE A 91 19.80 2.93 10.98
CA PHE A 91 18.77 2.49 10.04
C PHE A 91 19.11 1.12 9.46
N GLN A 92 20.34 0.91 9.01
CA GLN A 92 20.82 -0.36 8.48
C GLN A 92 20.66 -1.48 9.51
N ASN A 93 21.06 -1.27 10.75
CA ASN A 93 20.85 -2.24 11.83
C ASN A 93 19.35 -2.52 12.06
N ALA A 94 18.49 -1.50 11.93
CA ALA A 94 17.05 -1.68 12.10
C ALA A 94 16.43 -2.56 11.00
N THR A 95 16.95 -2.55 9.76
CA THR A 95 16.44 -3.39 8.67
C THR A 95 16.62 -4.89 8.90
N HIS A 96 17.53 -5.28 9.79
CA HIS A 96 17.79 -6.68 10.14
C HIS A 96 16.94 -7.19 11.31
N ARG A 97 16.14 -6.33 11.95
CA ARG A 97 15.20 -6.74 13.00
C ARG A 97 13.99 -7.43 12.39
N THR A 98 13.42 -8.39 13.13
CA THR A 98 12.43 -9.32 12.60
C THR A 98 10.99 -8.95 12.88
N LYS A 99 10.77 -7.94 13.71
CA LYS A 99 9.44 -7.47 14.12
C LYS A 99 9.23 -6.02 13.79
N TRP A 100 7.96 -5.65 13.57
CA TRP A 100 7.53 -4.27 13.38
C TRP A 100 6.34 -4.00 14.29
N TYR A 101 6.50 -3.08 15.22
CA TYR A 101 5.44 -2.68 16.14
C TYR A 101 5.55 -1.20 16.48
N ASP A 102 4.57 -0.41 16.02
CA ASP A 102 4.48 1.01 16.37
C ASP A 102 3.87 1.16 17.75
N GLN A 103 4.71 1.40 18.75
CA GLN A 103 4.26 1.60 20.12
C GLN A 103 3.39 2.84 20.29
N THR A 104 3.53 3.86 19.44
CA THR A 104 2.81 5.13 19.56
C THR A 104 1.39 5.02 19.04
N ALA A 105 1.16 4.28 17.95
CA ALA A 105 -0.16 4.08 17.37
C ALA A 105 -1.13 3.39 18.33
N ARG A 106 -0.65 2.58 19.27
CA ARG A 106 -1.47 1.77 20.17
C ARG A 106 -1.59 2.29 21.59
N ARG A 107 -0.63 3.11 22.08
CA ARG A 107 -0.61 3.59 23.48
C ARG A 107 -1.64 4.67 23.78
N GLU A 108 -2.01 5.48 22.83
CA GLU A 108 -2.75 6.71 23.09
C GLU A 108 -4.23 6.65 22.69
N GLY A 109 -4.72 5.51 22.19
CA GLY A 109 -6.12 5.39 21.70
C GLY A 109 -6.46 6.52 20.74
N GLY A 110 -5.48 7.02 20.03
CA GLY A 110 -5.52 8.18 19.16
C GLY A 110 -4.87 7.90 17.83
N PHE A 111 -5.26 8.70 16.90
CA PHE A 111 -4.81 8.79 15.53
C PHE A 111 -3.30 9.14 15.50
N CYS A 112 -2.42 8.18 15.68
CA CYS A 112 -1.01 8.40 15.41
C CYS A 112 -0.75 8.15 13.93
N LEU A 113 -0.59 9.22 13.18
CA LEU A 113 -0.11 9.11 11.81
C LEU A 113 1.33 8.59 11.87
N PHE A 114 1.54 7.43 11.24
CA PHE A 114 2.88 6.95 10.95
C PHE A 114 3.74 8.13 10.43
N PRO A 115 4.97 8.33 10.90
CA PRO A 115 5.82 9.43 10.46
C PRO A 115 6.33 9.21 9.03
N VAL A 116 5.38 9.13 8.08
CA VAL A 116 5.62 8.83 6.65
C VAL A 116 6.68 9.75 6.07
N GLU A 117 6.65 11.02 6.46
CA GLU A 117 7.61 12.00 5.94
C GLU A 117 9.04 11.70 6.40
N ALA A 118 9.23 11.45 7.70
CA ALA A 118 10.55 11.13 8.25
C ALA A 118 11.07 9.80 7.66
N PHE A 119 10.20 8.81 7.50
CA PHE A 119 10.53 7.54 6.87
C PHE A 119 10.94 7.73 5.41
N ALA A 120 10.16 8.46 4.63
CA ALA A 120 10.46 8.73 3.23
C ALA A 120 11.79 9.49 3.05
N LYS A 121 12.08 10.43 3.93
CA LYS A 121 13.35 11.17 3.94
C LYS A 121 14.52 10.26 4.30
N MET A 122 14.39 9.40 5.31
CA MET A 122 15.43 8.46 5.72
C MET A 122 15.74 7.44 4.60
N ILE A 123 14.72 6.86 4.00
CA ILE A 123 14.87 5.96 2.83
C ILE A 123 15.64 6.65 1.71
N ARG A 124 15.37 7.93 1.44
CA ARG A 124 16.08 8.68 0.39
C ARG A 124 17.55 8.90 0.68
N ILE A 125 17.90 9.24 1.94
CA ILE A 125 19.29 9.34 2.36
C ILE A 125 20.01 8.00 2.15
N TYR A 126 19.38 6.90 2.55
CA TYR A 126 19.94 5.57 2.39
C TYR A 126 20.05 5.15 0.92
N ASN A 127 19.05 5.44 0.10
CA ASN A 127 19.08 5.20 -1.34
C ASN A 127 20.20 6.02 -2.02
N ALA A 128 20.38 7.28 -1.64
CA ALA A 128 21.45 8.12 -2.17
C ALA A 128 22.85 7.54 -1.89
N LYS A 129 23.07 6.98 -0.69
CA LYS A 129 24.29 6.21 -0.37
C LYS A 129 24.48 5.05 -1.36
N ALA A 130 23.43 4.25 -1.61
CA ALA A 130 23.52 3.09 -2.51
C ALA A 130 23.79 3.52 -3.96
N GLU A 131 23.17 4.58 -4.46
CA GLU A 131 23.43 5.13 -5.80
C GLU A 131 24.87 5.63 -5.93
N ARG A 132 25.45 6.23 -4.87
CA ARG A 132 26.86 6.62 -4.88
C ARG A 132 27.82 5.43 -4.94
N HIS A 133 27.48 4.30 -4.30
CA HIS A 133 28.23 3.05 -4.44
C HIS A 133 28.22 2.53 -5.89
N ILE A 134 27.07 2.56 -6.61
CA ILE A 134 27.00 2.19 -8.03
C ILE A 134 27.95 3.09 -8.86
N ALA A 135 27.89 4.41 -8.67
CA ALA A 135 28.73 5.36 -9.39
C ALA A 135 30.22 5.06 -9.23
N ARG A 136 30.64 4.65 -8.02
CA ARG A 136 32.02 4.27 -7.70
C ARG A 136 32.38 2.84 -8.14
N GLY A 137 31.42 2.04 -8.58
CA GLY A 137 31.61 0.64 -8.95
C GLY A 137 31.68 -0.32 -7.75
N GLU A 138 31.21 0.12 -6.59
CA GLU A 138 31.12 -0.66 -5.34
C GLU A 138 29.83 -1.49 -5.34
N ILE A 139 29.70 -2.43 -6.28
CA ILE A 139 28.44 -3.14 -6.55
C ILE A 139 27.98 -3.99 -5.36
N GLY A 140 28.90 -4.69 -4.71
CA GLY A 140 28.59 -5.49 -3.52
C GLY A 140 27.89 -4.69 -2.42
N ALA A 141 28.39 -3.47 -2.13
CA ALA A 141 27.75 -2.56 -1.16
C ALA A 141 26.34 -2.11 -1.60
N THR A 142 26.08 -2.02 -2.92
CA THR A 142 24.74 -1.72 -3.41
C THR A 142 23.81 -2.93 -3.29
N VAL A 143 24.30 -4.15 -3.53
CA VAL A 143 23.54 -5.39 -3.31
C VAL A 143 23.15 -5.53 -1.83
N ASP A 144 24.01 -5.12 -0.90
CA ASP A 144 23.66 -5.03 0.53
C ASP A 144 22.53 -4.04 0.76
N GLY A 145 22.54 -2.86 0.09
CA GLY A 145 21.44 -1.91 0.15
C GLY A 145 20.11 -2.48 -0.37
N VAL A 146 20.14 -3.28 -1.45
CA VAL A 146 18.95 -4.01 -1.93
C VAL A 146 18.46 -5.00 -0.89
N ARG A 147 19.37 -5.76 -0.26
CA ARG A 147 19.05 -6.70 0.83
C ARG A 147 18.34 -6.00 1.99
N ASP A 148 18.88 -4.86 2.43
CA ASP A 148 18.35 -4.10 3.54
C ASP A 148 16.94 -3.57 3.24
N PHE A 149 16.69 -3.02 2.06
CA PHE A 149 15.36 -2.58 1.66
C PHE A 149 14.35 -3.74 1.56
N LEU A 150 14.74 -4.88 1.02
CA LEU A 150 13.86 -6.06 0.95
C LEU A 150 13.62 -6.68 2.33
N ALA A 151 14.59 -6.65 3.24
CA ALA A 151 14.42 -7.10 4.61
C ALA A 151 13.42 -6.19 5.34
N LEU A 152 13.60 -4.88 5.27
CA LEU A 152 12.67 -3.90 5.84
C LEU A 152 11.26 -4.05 5.27
N ASN A 153 11.13 -4.21 3.94
CA ASN A 153 9.84 -4.47 3.30
C ASN A 153 9.14 -5.69 3.92
N ARG A 154 9.83 -6.83 4.03
CA ARG A 154 9.26 -8.05 4.60
C ARG A 154 8.83 -7.86 6.06
N THR A 155 9.69 -7.26 6.89
CA THR A 155 9.42 -7.05 8.31
C THR A 155 8.21 -6.15 8.51
N ILE A 156 8.09 -5.04 7.77
CA ILE A 156 6.92 -4.17 7.87
C ILE A 156 5.67 -4.85 7.33
N GLN A 157 5.77 -5.57 6.19
CA GLN A 157 4.60 -6.22 5.60
C GLN A 157 4.08 -7.37 6.46
N SER A 158 4.94 -8.15 7.13
CA SER A 158 4.49 -9.26 7.98
C SER A 158 3.67 -8.81 9.19
N ASP A 159 3.97 -7.61 9.70
CA ASP A 159 3.36 -7.07 10.91
C ASP A 159 2.64 -5.73 10.64
N ALA A 160 2.22 -5.46 9.39
CA ALA A 160 1.65 -4.18 8.97
C ALA A 160 0.45 -3.77 9.83
N GLU A 161 0.60 -2.69 10.58
CA GLU A 161 -0.41 -2.18 11.51
C GLU A 161 -1.50 -1.36 10.81
N SER A 162 -1.20 -0.91 9.59
CA SER A 162 -2.14 -0.16 8.75
C SER A 162 -1.76 -0.27 7.29
N LEU A 163 -2.68 0.14 6.41
CA LEU A 163 -2.41 0.25 4.98
C LEU A 163 -1.31 1.26 4.67
N VAL A 164 -1.19 2.31 5.48
CA VAL A 164 -0.11 3.30 5.31
C VAL A 164 1.24 2.65 5.58
N CYS A 165 1.37 1.84 6.65
CA CYS A 165 2.58 1.07 6.93
C CYS A 165 2.91 0.12 5.78
N TRP A 166 1.90 -0.59 5.25
CA TRP A 166 2.08 -1.48 4.12
C TRP A 166 2.57 -0.75 2.87
N LEU A 167 2.00 0.44 2.54
CA LEU A 167 2.44 1.27 1.40
C LEU A 167 3.88 1.77 1.57
N VAL A 168 4.27 2.08 2.79
CA VAL A 168 5.64 2.51 3.11
C VAL A 168 6.62 1.36 2.88
N ALA A 169 6.25 0.16 3.30
CA ALA A 169 7.02 -1.05 3.02
C ALA A 169 7.14 -1.30 1.51
N ASP A 170 6.06 -1.13 0.77
CA ASP A 170 6.06 -1.25 -0.70
C ASP A 170 7.00 -0.21 -1.35
N GLY A 171 7.07 1.00 -0.79
CA GLY A 171 8.05 2.00 -1.18
C GLY A 171 9.50 1.54 -1.01
N ALA A 172 9.81 0.81 0.07
CA ALA A 172 11.15 0.21 0.25
C ALA A 172 11.42 -0.87 -0.82
N CYS A 173 10.43 -1.69 -1.17
CA CYS A 173 10.54 -2.65 -2.27
C CYS A 173 10.81 -1.94 -3.62
N SER A 174 10.13 -0.83 -3.89
CA SER A 174 10.37 -0.03 -5.10
C SER A 174 11.78 0.56 -5.14
N MET A 175 12.38 0.93 -4.00
CA MET A 175 13.78 1.33 -3.95
C MET A 175 14.72 0.16 -4.26
N ALA A 176 14.45 -1.03 -3.70
CA ALA A 176 15.22 -2.23 -3.97
C ALA A 176 15.21 -2.59 -5.47
N THR A 177 14.03 -2.60 -6.11
CA THR A 177 13.90 -2.89 -7.55
C THR A 177 14.58 -1.84 -8.41
N HIS A 178 14.50 -0.56 -8.02
CA HIS A 178 15.20 0.52 -8.71
C HIS A 178 16.72 0.36 -8.65
N LEU A 179 17.29 0.07 -7.46
CA LEU A 179 18.72 -0.19 -7.32
C LEU A 179 19.15 -1.42 -8.10
N ALA A 180 18.36 -2.50 -8.07
CA ALA A 180 18.64 -3.72 -8.82
C ALA A 180 18.71 -3.45 -10.34
N ALA A 181 17.79 -2.67 -10.89
CA ALA A 181 17.83 -2.25 -12.28
C ALA A 181 19.07 -1.40 -12.60
N GLN A 182 19.44 -0.48 -11.70
CA GLN A 182 20.66 0.33 -11.88
C GLN A 182 21.95 -0.51 -11.79
N ILE A 183 21.99 -1.55 -10.95
CA ILE A 183 23.12 -2.51 -10.90
C ILE A 183 23.29 -3.16 -12.28
N VAL A 184 22.20 -3.68 -12.88
CA VAL A 184 22.23 -4.27 -14.22
C VAL A 184 22.67 -3.23 -15.24
N ALA A 185 22.07 -2.02 -15.25
CA ALA A 185 22.39 -0.95 -16.18
C ALA A 185 23.85 -0.48 -16.09
N SER A 186 24.49 -0.61 -14.93
CA SER A 186 25.89 -0.25 -14.75
C SER A 186 26.85 -1.13 -15.54
N GLY A 187 26.44 -2.36 -15.86
CA GLY A 187 27.27 -3.38 -16.50
C GLY A 187 28.47 -3.86 -15.66
N LYS A 188 28.60 -3.39 -14.41
CA LYS A 188 29.77 -3.62 -13.54
C LYS A 188 29.62 -4.80 -12.60
N ALA A 189 28.40 -5.32 -12.41
CA ALA A 189 28.13 -6.45 -11.52
C ALA A 189 28.80 -7.72 -12.03
N SER A 190 29.34 -8.53 -11.15
CA SER A 190 29.76 -9.90 -11.42
C SER A 190 28.55 -10.85 -11.56
N ASP A 191 28.76 -12.05 -12.12
CA ASP A 191 27.69 -13.04 -12.21
C ASP A 191 27.22 -13.51 -10.83
N ASP A 192 28.11 -13.59 -9.84
CA ASP A 192 27.77 -13.97 -8.47
C ASP A 192 26.91 -12.88 -7.80
N GLU A 193 27.24 -11.61 -8.02
CA GLU A 193 26.41 -10.49 -7.51
C GLU A 193 25.03 -10.47 -8.17
N LEU A 194 24.92 -10.73 -9.48
CA LEU A 194 23.63 -10.84 -10.16
C LEU A 194 22.82 -12.05 -9.68
N ARG A 195 23.45 -13.21 -9.42
CA ARG A 195 22.76 -14.38 -8.84
C ARG A 195 22.23 -14.08 -7.45
N LEU A 196 23.08 -13.50 -6.59
CA LEU A 196 22.66 -13.06 -5.25
C LEU A 196 21.50 -12.06 -5.32
N LEU A 197 21.56 -11.11 -6.25
CA LEU A 197 20.49 -10.14 -6.48
C LEU A 197 19.18 -10.81 -6.87
N LEU A 198 19.24 -11.79 -7.78
CA LEU A 198 18.08 -12.57 -8.20
C LEU A 198 17.47 -13.39 -7.05
N ASP A 199 18.31 -14.00 -6.22
CA ASP A 199 17.89 -14.75 -5.03
C ASP A 199 17.19 -13.83 -4.02
N LEU A 200 17.76 -12.65 -3.75
CA LEU A 200 17.16 -11.65 -2.86
C LEU A 200 15.78 -11.19 -3.35
N LEU A 201 15.64 -10.88 -4.64
CA LEU A 201 14.36 -10.49 -5.24
C LEU A 201 13.36 -11.66 -5.21
N SER A 202 13.82 -12.90 -5.41
CA SER A 202 12.98 -14.09 -5.44
C SER A 202 12.44 -14.49 -4.06
N ALA A 203 13.12 -14.11 -2.99
CA ALA A 203 12.63 -14.27 -1.62
C ALA A 203 11.40 -13.39 -1.29
N SER A 204 11.07 -12.42 -2.15
CA SER A 204 9.84 -11.62 -2.03
C SER A 204 8.79 -12.19 -3.01
N ASP A 205 7.77 -12.87 -2.46
CA ASP A 205 6.70 -13.49 -3.23
C ASP A 205 5.34 -12.81 -3.01
N SER A 206 4.41 -13.06 -3.94
CA SER A 206 3.06 -12.50 -3.87
C SER A 206 2.26 -13.02 -2.68
N ALA A 207 2.49 -14.25 -2.23
CA ALA A 207 1.74 -14.84 -1.12
C ALA A 207 2.06 -14.11 0.19
N THR A 208 3.35 -13.85 0.46
CA THR A 208 3.80 -13.06 1.63
C THR A 208 3.26 -11.63 1.56
N ARG A 209 3.31 -10.99 0.38
CA ARG A 209 2.77 -9.63 0.18
C ARG A 209 1.27 -9.58 0.45
N ARG A 210 0.50 -10.54 -0.09
CA ARG A 210 -0.96 -10.63 0.10
C ARG A 210 -1.33 -10.96 1.55
N ALA A 211 -0.56 -11.79 2.25
CA ALA A 211 -0.75 -12.02 3.69
C ALA A 211 -0.57 -10.72 4.49
N GLY A 212 0.44 -9.92 4.18
CA GLY A 212 0.67 -8.60 4.79
C GLY A 212 -0.47 -7.61 4.52
N ILE A 213 -1.03 -7.61 3.30
CA ILE A 213 -2.21 -6.80 2.97
C ILE A 213 -3.41 -7.23 3.82
N ARG A 214 -3.67 -8.53 3.95
CA ARG A 214 -4.74 -9.04 4.81
C ARG A 214 -4.60 -8.53 6.24
N GLN A 215 -3.40 -8.62 6.80
CA GLN A 215 -3.10 -8.13 8.15
C GLN A 215 -3.33 -6.62 8.27
N ALA A 216 -2.83 -5.84 7.32
CA ALA A 216 -2.99 -4.38 7.30
C ALA A 216 -4.47 -3.97 7.25
N VAL A 217 -5.29 -4.63 6.41
CA VAL A 217 -6.74 -4.38 6.33
C VAL A 217 -7.45 -4.72 7.62
N ASN A 218 -7.10 -5.85 8.23
CA ASN A 218 -7.69 -6.27 9.50
C ASN A 218 -7.36 -5.26 10.62
N ASN A 219 -6.10 -4.82 10.70
CA ASN A 219 -5.67 -3.82 11.67
C ASN A 219 -6.32 -2.45 11.43
N GLU A 220 -6.44 -2.03 10.16
CA GLU A 220 -7.13 -0.79 9.78
C GLU A 220 -8.58 -0.78 10.27
N PHE A 221 -9.30 -1.90 10.15
CA PHE A 221 -10.66 -2.02 10.67
C PHE A 221 -10.66 -2.08 12.21
N ALA A 222 -9.85 -2.97 12.80
CA ALA A 222 -9.89 -3.25 14.23
C ALA A 222 -9.48 -2.05 15.10
N TYR A 223 -8.50 -1.28 14.63
CA TYR A 223 -7.95 -0.16 15.40
C TYR A 223 -8.43 1.17 14.84
N TRP A 224 -8.09 1.49 13.60
CA TRP A 224 -8.32 2.82 13.06
C TRP A 224 -9.80 3.13 12.85
N PHE A 225 -10.55 2.24 12.20
CA PHE A 225 -11.99 2.43 11.97
C PHE A 225 -12.76 2.42 13.30
N THR A 226 -12.43 1.51 14.21
CA THR A 226 -13.09 1.40 15.52
C THR A 226 -12.81 2.62 16.41
N ASP A 227 -11.58 3.14 16.41
CA ASP A 227 -11.23 4.36 17.14
C ASP A 227 -11.92 5.60 16.55
N ALA A 228 -11.97 5.71 15.23
CA ALA A 228 -12.69 6.78 14.55
C ALA A 228 -14.18 6.76 14.91
N LEU A 229 -14.80 5.57 15.01
CA LEU A 229 -16.17 5.41 15.52
C LEU A 229 -16.30 5.92 16.95
N ARG A 230 -15.40 5.52 17.84
CA ARG A 230 -15.41 5.91 19.27
C ARG A 230 -15.29 7.42 19.46
N ILE A 231 -14.40 8.07 18.68
CA ILE A 231 -14.23 9.53 18.73
C ILE A 231 -15.49 10.23 18.22
N PHE A 232 -16.05 9.76 17.10
CA PHE A 232 -17.28 10.30 16.56
C PHE A 232 -18.46 10.14 17.51
N GLU A 233 -18.59 8.98 18.15
CA GLU A 233 -19.60 8.71 19.18
C GLU A 233 -19.48 9.67 20.37
N ALA A 234 -18.27 9.86 20.88
CA ALA A 234 -18.01 10.77 22.00
C ALA A 234 -18.43 12.21 21.63
N GLU A 235 -18.15 12.67 20.42
CA GLU A 235 -18.56 13.99 19.94
C GLU A 235 -20.08 14.10 19.78
N VAL A 236 -20.72 13.12 19.17
CA VAL A 236 -22.17 13.06 18.98
C VAL A 236 -22.91 13.06 20.32
N TYR A 237 -22.45 12.28 21.31
CA TYR A 237 -23.10 12.18 22.61
C TYR A 237 -22.76 13.37 23.54
N SER A 238 -21.62 14.04 23.39
CA SER A 238 -21.25 15.21 24.19
C SER A 238 -22.17 16.42 23.95
N THR A 239 -22.82 16.51 22.81
CA THR A 239 -23.68 17.64 22.43
C THR A 239 -25.04 17.67 23.15
N ARG A 240 -25.29 16.85 24.20
CA ARG A 240 -26.51 16.77 25.03
C ARG A 240 -27.83 16.59 24.26
N LYS A 241 -27.83 16.26 23.01
CA LYS A 241 -29.03 15.97 22.22
C LYS A 241 -29.39 14.49 22.28
N SER A 242 -29.48 13.93 23.50
CA SER A 242 -29.91 12.55 23.71
C SER A 242 -31.41 12.42 23.48
N GLY A 243 -31.81 12.12 22.27
CA GLY A 243 -33.21 11.89 21.91
C GLY A 243 -33.35 10.92 20.74
N ILE A 244 -34.60 10.55 20.46
CA ILE A 244 -34.93 9.64 19.36
C ILE A 244 -34.35 10.09 18.01
N LEU A 245 -34.24 11.39 17.77
CA LEU A 245 -33.65 11.96 16.54
C LEU A 245 -32.14 11.68 16.45
N LEU A 246 -31.41 11.67 17.56
CA LEU A 246 -30.01 11.34 17.58
C LEU A 246 -29.81 9.84 17.26
N ARG A 247 -30.56 8.96 17.94
CA ARG A 247 -30.55 7.51 17.65
C ARG A 247 -30.98 7.18 16.23
N TYR A 248 -31.86 7.98 15.64
CA TYR A 248 -32.23 7.87 14.25
C TYR A 248 -31.09 8.28 13.32
N SER A 249 -30.39 9.38 13.64
CA SER A 249 -29.34 9.94 12.79
C SER A 249 -28.00 9.22 12.88
N TYR A 250 -27.72 8.53 14.00
CA TYR A 250 -26.51 7.76 14.17
C TYR A 250 -26.80 6.45 14.95
N GLN A 251 -26.35 5.34 14.38
CA GLN A 251 -26.54 3.99 14.89
C GLN A 251 -25.20 3.27 14.82
N SER A 252 -24.61 3.02 15.98
CA SER A 252 -23.24 2.51 16.12
C SER A 252 -23.07 1.16 15.45
N ASP A 253 -23.91 0.20 15.79
CA ASP A 253 -23.78 -1.17 15.30
C ASP A 253 -24.09 -1.31 13.82
N ARG A 254 -25.06 -0.54 13.31
CA ARG A 254 -25.29 -0.43 11.85
C ARG A 254 -24.11 0.20 11.12
N THR A 255 -23.46 1.19 11.70
CA THR A 255 -22.28 1.82 11.11
C THR A 255 -21.11 0.85 11.10
N ARG A 256 -20.92 0.11 12.21
CA ARG A 256 -19.90 -0.93 12.33
C ARG A 256 -20.13 -2.07 11.35
N SER A 257 -21.38 -2.54 11.20
CA SER A 257 -21.76 -3.58 10.23
C SER A 257 -21.50 -3.15 8.80
N LEU A 258 -21.88 -1.90 8.47
CA LEU A 258 -21.61 -1.32 7.15
C LEU A 258 -20.10 -1.26 6.85
N GLY A 259 -19.30 -0.77 7.79
CA GLY A 259 -17.84 -0.75 7.69
C GLY A 259 -17.28 -2.14 7.52
N ALA A 260 -17.63 -3.09 8.40
CA ALA A 260 -17.15 -4.47 8.35
C ALA A 260 -17.39 -5.13 6.98
N GLY A 261 -18.59 -4.97 6.42
CA GLY A 261 -18.91 -5.51 5.08
C GLY A 261 -18.04 -4.93 3.97
N LEU A 262 -17.83 -3.61 3.98
CA LEU A 262 -17.01 -2.94 2.97
C LEU A 262 -15.51 -3.27 3.13
N PHE A 263 -14.99 -3.33 4.36
CA PHE A 263 -13.60 -3.73 4.61
C PHE A 263 -13.34 -5.18 4.23
N ALA A 264 -14.27 -6.10 4.54
CA ALA A 264 -14.16 -7.50 4.13
C ALA A 264 -14.07 -7.63 2.60
N LYS A 265 -14.93 -6.91 1.86
CA LYS A 265 -14.92 -6.93 0.40
C LYS A 265 -13.67 -6.30 -0.19
N ALA A 266 -13.22 -5.16 0.33
CA ALA A 266 -11.96 -4.55 -0.08
C ALA A 266 -10.78 -5.51 0.13
N ARG A 267 -10.74 -6.20 1.27
CA ARG A 267 -9.74 -7.21 1.58
C ARG A 267 -9.72 -8.33 0.54
N GLU A 268 -10.87 -8.88 0.20
CA GLU A 268 -10.96 -9.94 -0.81
C GLU A 268 -10.46 -9.46 -2.18
N LEU A 269 -10.84 -8.26 -2.61
CA LEU A 269 -10.36 -7.70 -3.87
C LEU A 269 -8.83 -7.48 -3.88
N LEU A 270 -8.23 -7.09 -2.76
CA LEU A 270 -6.79 -6.87 -2.63
C LEU A 270 -5.97 -8.17 -2.58
N LEU A 271 -6.58 -9.30 -2.29
CA LEU A 271 -5.92 -10.60 -2.26
C LEU A 271 -5.81 -11.28 -3.62
N HIS A 272 -6.43 -10.70 -4.63
CA HIS A 272 -6.43 -11.17 -6.02
C HIS A 272 -5.70 -10.19 -6.95
N ASP A 273 -5.46 -10.62 -8.19
CA ASP A 273 -4.93 -9.77 -9.24
C ASP A 273 -5.89 -8.59 -9.48
N TYR A 274 -5.33 -7.47 -9.92
CA TYR A 274 -6.14 -6.27 -10.13
C TYR A 274 -7.19 -6.47 -11.21
N ASP A 275 -8.45 -6.25 -10.85
CA ASP A 275 -9.59 -6.25 -11.76
C ASP A 275 -10.31 -4.90 -11.70
N LYS A 276 -10.19 -4.13 -12.80
CA LYS A 276 -10.80 -2.80 -12.91
C LYS A 276 -12.31 -2.82 -12.72
N ASP A 277 -12.98 -3.78 -13.36
CA ASP A 277 -14.46 -3.88 -13.32
C ASP A 277 -14.94 -4.22 -11.90
N ALA A 278 -14.22 -5.10 -11.21
CA ALA A 278 -14.50 -5.45 -9.82
C ALA A 278 -14.33 -4.23 -8.90
N TRP A 279 -13.28 -3.41 -9.08
CA TRP A 279 -13.07 -2.19 -8.30
C TRP A 279 -14.08 -1.09 -8.64
N GLU A 280 -14.45 -0.89 -9.90
CA GLU A 280 -15.52 0.04 -10.29
C GLU A 280 -16.89 -0.36 -9.71
N ASN A 281 -17.17 -1.66 -9.69
CA ASN A 281 -18.41 -2.18 -9.09
C ASN A 281 -18.38 -2.00 -7.56
N PHE A 282 -17.24 -2.23 -6.92
CA PHE A 282 -17.08 -1.97 -5.48
C PHE A 282 -17.25 -0.47 -5.14
N GLU A 283 -16.74 0.44 -5.96
CA GLU A 283 -16.97 1.88 -5.78
C GLU A 283 -18.47 2.23 -5.89
N LYS A 284 -19.19 1.66 -6.85
CA LYS A 284 -20.65 1.81 -6.96
C LYS A 284 -21.36 1.29 -5.71
N GLU A 285 -20.91 0.15 -5.18
CA GLU A 285 -21.45 -0.43 -3.94
C GLU A 285 -21.19 0.45 -2.72
N ILE A 286 -19.98 0.98 -2.54
CA ILE A 286 -19.68 1.96 -1.49
C ILE A 286 -20.65 3.15 -1.59
N ASN A 287 -20.78 3.72 -2.78
CA ASN A 287 -21.64 4.88 -3.01
C ASN A 287 -23.12 4.56 -2.71
N ALA A 288 -23.62 3.39 -3.11
CA ALA A 288 -24.99 2.96 -2.82
C ALA A 288 -25.20 2.71 -1.32
N ALA A 289 -24.29 1.99 -0.68
CA ALA A 289 -24.37 1.65 0.75
C ALA A 289 -24.29 2.86 1.67
N THR A 290 -23.53 3.87 1.28
CA THR A 290 -23.37 5.13 2.04
C THR A 290 -24.32 6.25 1.59
N ALA A 291 -25.13 6.01 0.55
CA ALA A 291 -26.09 7.01 0.04
C ALA A 291 -27.07 7.47 1.11
N SER A 292 -27.37 8.76 1.07
CA SER A 292 -28.33 9.40 1.97
C SER A 292 -29.36 10.19 1.14
N PRO A 293 -30.29 9.48 0.43
CA PRO A 293 -31.19 10.09 -0.56
C PRO A 293 -32.11 11.15 0.04
N LEU A 294 -32.42 11.05 1.33
CA LEU A 294 -33.24 12.02 2.06
C LEU A 294 -32.37 12.97 2.92
N GLY A 295 -31.06 13.06 2.63
CA GLY A 295 -30.12 13.85 3.41
C GLY A 295 -30.15 13.44 4.89
N LYS A 296 -30.24 14.41 5.81
CA LYS A 296 -30.29 14.18 7.26
C LYS A 296 -31.52 13.39 7.75
N LEU A 297 -32.51 13.21 6.91
CA LEU A 297 -33.69 12.37 7.20
C LEU A 297 -33.46 10.89 6.84
N THR A 298 -32.32 10.55 6.25
CA THR A 298 -31.96 9.14 6.02
C THR A 298 -31.54 8.48 7.35
N PRO A 299 -32.08 7.31 7.71
CA PRO A 299 -31.64 6.58 8.90
C PRO A 299 -30.13 6.33 8.88
N ASN A 300 -29.50 6.50 10.05
CA ASN A 300 -28.04 6.37 10.20
C ASN A 300 -27.21 7.30 9.27
N TYR A 301 -27.73 8.50 9.01
CA TYR A 301 -27.06 9.50 8.16
C TYR A 301 -25.63 9.78 8.61
N GLY A 302 -25.40 9.96 9.92
CA GLY A 302 -24.08 10.25 10.49
C GLY A 302 -23.12 9.10 10.25
N GLY A 303 -23.55 7.87 10.50
CA GLY A 303 -22.75 6.66 10.25
C GLY A 303 -22.41 6.47 8.78
N ARG A 304 -23.38 6.65 7.88
CA ARG A 304 -23.16 6.60 6.41
C ARG A 304 -22.16 7.65 5.95
N THR A 305 -22.29 8.89 6.43
CA THR A 305 -21.36 9.98 6.12
C THR A 305 -19.94 9.66 6.60
N MET A 306 -19.81 9.13 7.82
CA MET A 306 -18.53 8.74 8.37
C MET A 306 -17.87 7.64 7.52
N VAL A 307 -18.57 6.55 7.22
CA VAL A 307 -18.06 5.47 6.37
C VAL A 307 -17.69 6.01 4.98
N SER A 308 -18.55 6.86 4.38
CA SER A 308 -18.25 7.51 3.10
C SER A 308 -16.98 8.36 3.12
N SER A 309 -16.63 8.97 4.25
CA SER A 309 -15.42 9.79 4.40
C SER A 309 -14.15 8.96 4.52
N ILE A 310 -14.26 7.74 5.06
CA ILE A 310 -13.14 6.81 5.26
C ILE A 310 -12.86 6.01 3.98
N MET A 311 -13.91 5.54 3.30
CA MET A 311 -13.81 4.64 2.14
C MET A 311 -13.07 5.21 0.91
N PRO A 312 -12.94 6.53 0.64
CA PRO A 312 -12.15 7.02 -0.50
C PRO A 312 -10.69 6.57 -0.48
N ALA A 313 -10.10 6.26 0.68
CA ALA A 313 -8.76 5.68 0.77
C ALA A 313 -8.66 4.29 0.10
N TRP A 314 -9.79 3.60 -0.05
CA TRP A 314 -9.94 2.25 -0.59
C TRP A 314 -10.34 2.21 -2.07
N LYS A 315 -10.40 3.35 -2.74
CA LYS A 315 -10.64 3.39 -4.17
C LYS A 315 -9.47 2.78 -4.94
N ASP A 316 -9.69 2.50 -6.20
CA ASP A 316 -8.78 1.80 -7.12
C ASP A 316 -7.28 2.19 -6.99
N GLY A 317 -6.99 3.39 -6.50
CA GLY A 317 -5.63 3.90 -6.36
C GLY A 317 -4.71 3.08 -5.44
N PHE A 318 -5.24 2.46 -4.36
CA PHE A 318 -4.44 1.56 -3.53
C PHE A 318 -4.17 0.23 -4.23
N ALA A 319 -5.22 -0.38 -4.81
CA ALA A 319 -5.11 -1.63 -5.54
C ALA A 319 -4.16 -1.52 -6.75
N LEU A 320 -4.23 -0.40 -7.47
CA LEU A 320 -3.30 -0.08 -8.55
C LEU A 320 -1.84 -0.02 -8.07
N LYS A 321 -1.58 0.55 -6.89
CA LYS A 321 -0.23 0.59 -6.32
C LYS A 321 0.27 -0.80 -5.95
N VAL A 322 -0.61 -1.65 -5.38
CA VAL A 322 -0.28 -3.05 -5.05
C VAL A 322 0.12 -3.81 -6.32
N ALA A 323 -0.73 -3.80 -7.35
CA ALA A 323 -0.47 -4.50 -8.60
C ALA A 323 0.78 -3.97 -9.32
N ARG A 324 0.98 -2.64 -9.28
CA ARG A 324 2.19 -2.03 -9.82
C ARG A 324 3.46 -2.47 -9.10
N GLY A 325 3.46 -2.50 -7.78
CA GLY A 325 4.61 -2.97 -6.99
C GLY A 325 4.94 -4.43 -7.28
N GLU A 326 3.92 -5.29 -7.49
CA GLU A 326 4.12 -6.68 -7.95
C GLU A 326 4.73 -6.73 -9.35
N PHE A 327 4.20 -5.94 -10.30
CA PHE A 327 4.79 -5.85 -11.63
C PHE A 327 6.25 -5.38 -11.59
N GLU A 328 6.57 -4.31 -10.87
CA GLU A 328 7.94 -3.79 -10.75
C GLU A 328 8.90 -4.85 -10.20
N LEU A 329 8.49 -5.63 -9.19
CA LEU A 329 9.28 -6.72 -8.64
C LEU A 329 9.48 -7.85 -9.67
N PHE A 330 8.43 -8.30 -10.34
CA PHE A 330 8.50 -9.39 -11.32
C PHE A 330 9.31 -8.99 -12.56
N ALA A 331 9.09 -7.78 -13.07
CA ALA A 331 9.85 -7.26 -14.20
C ALA A 331 11.35 -7.13 -13.86
N THR A 332 11.68 -6.71 -12.63
CA THR A 332 13.08 -6.60 -12.19
C THR A 332 13.74 -7.99 -12.08
N LYS A 333 13.02 -9.02 -11.62
CA LYS A 333 13.51 -10.41 -11.66
C LYS A 333 13.84 -10.84 -13.09
N VAL A 334 12.95 -10.52 -14.05
CA VAL A 334 13.19 -10.80 -15.47
C VAL A 334 14.42 -10.06 -15.99
N VAL A 335 14.60 -8.77 -15.62
CA VAL A 335 15.78 -7.98 -16.01
C VAL A 335 17.07 -8.64 -15.56
N VAL A 336 17.18 -9.04 -14.28
CA VAL A 336 18.38 -9.70 -13.73
C VAL A 336 18.61 -11.07 -14.37
N ALA A 337 17.54 -11.86 -14.53
CA ALA A 337 17.60 -13.19 -15.14
C ALA A 337 18.01 -13.11 -16.63
N ALA A 338 17.48 -12.14 -17.37
CA ALA A 338 17.82 -11.91 -18.76
C ALA A 338 19.29 -11.48 -18.96
N GLU A 339 19.83 -10.69 -18.05
CA GLU A 339 21.25 -10.32 -18.07
C GLU A 339 22.16 -11.53 -17.80
N LEU A 340 21.83 -12.37 -16.81
CA LEU A 340 22.54 -13.62 -16.56
C LEU A 340 22.48 -14.57 -17.78
N TYR A 341 21.30 -14.72 -18.39
CA TYR A 341 21.12 -15.49 -19.62
C TYR A 341 21.99 -14.94 -20.75
N ARG A 342 21.97 -13.62 -20.98
CA ARG A 342 22.76 -12.94 -22.02
C ARG A 342 24.27 -13.18 -21.83
N ARG A 343 24.76 -13.12 -20.60
CA ARG A 343 26.18 -13.38 -20.31
C ARG A 343 26.56 -14.83 -20.59
N LYS A 344 25.67 -15.76 -20.29
CA LYS A 344 25.90 -17.20 -20.54
C LYS A 344 25.86 -17.56 -22.03
N THR A 345 24.91 -16.99 -22.79
CA THR A 345 24.62 -17.40 -24.18
C THR A 345 25.16 -16.44 -25.23
N GLY A 346 25.50 -15.21 -24.85
CA GLY A 346 25.95 -14.14 -25.75
C GLY A 346 24.80 -13.34 -26.40
N HIS A 347 23.54 -13.73 -26.19
CA HIS A 347 22.38 -13.05 -26.75
C HIS A 347 21.23 -12.95 -25.73
N ARG A 348 20.26 -12.08 -25.98
CA ARG A 348 19.04 -11.97 -25.18
C ARG A 348 18.18 -13.23 -25.30
N PRO A 349 17.38 -13.59 -24.28
CA PRO A 349 16.43 -14.69 -24.39
C PRO A 349 15.40 -14.40 -25.50
N GLU A 350 15.03 -15.41 -26.27
CA GLU A 350 14.02 -15.27 -27.33
C GLU A 350 12.60 -15.20 -26.77
N SER A 351 12.39 -15.82 -25.61
CA SER A 351 11.12 -15.76 -24.83
C SER A 351 11.43 -15.83 -23.34
N LEU A 352 10.44 -15.52 -22.49
CA LEU A 352 10.57 -15.68 -21.05
C LEU A 352 10.74 -17.14 -20.63
N ASP A 353 10.23 -18.11 -21.40
CA ASP A 353 10.41 -19.54 -21.15
C ASP A 353 11.87 -19.95 -21.21
N ALA A 354 12.69 -19.27 -21.99
CA ALA A 354 14.13 -19.53 -22.06
C ALA A 354 14.88 -19.25 -20.75
N LEU A 355 14.25 -18.52 -19.83
CA LEU A 355 14.79 -18.24 -18.49
C LEU A 355 14.46 -19.36 -17.49
N VAL A 356 13.52 -20.26 -17.82
CA VAL A 356 13.02 -21.31 -16.94
C VAL A 356 13.68 -22.66 -17.31
N PRO A 357 14.05 -23.50 -16.35
CA PRO A 357 14.03 -23.28 -14.89
C PRO A 357 15.34 -22.69 -14.34
N GLU A 358 16.32 -22.41 -15.17
CA GLU A 358 17.69 -22.12 -14.74
C GLU A 358 17.83 -20.81 -13.96
N PHE A 359 17.13 -19.75 -14.41
CA PHE A 359 17.21 -18.41 -13.80
C PHE A 359 15.93 -18.04 -13.06
N LEU A 360 14.79 -18.54 -13.53
CA LEU A 360 13.49 -18.31 -12.88
C LEU A 360 12.80 -19.66 -12.65
N PRO A 361 12.10 -19.86 -11.51
CA PRO A 361 11.37 -21.11 -11.28
C PRO A 361 10.17 -21.28 -12.22
N SER A 362 9.59 -20.19 -12.65
CA SER A 362 8.48 -20.11 -13.61
C SER A 362 8.46 -18.75 -14.28
N VAL A 363 7.78 -18.64 -15.42
CA VAL A 363 7.52 -17.33 -16.05
C VAL A 363 6.62 -16.52 -15.12
N PRO A 364 7.01 -15.25 -14.78
CA PRO A 364 6.19 -14.41 -13.91
C PRO A 364 4.85 -14.03 -14.58
N THR A 365 3.79 -14.01 -13.77
CA THR A 365 2.46 -13.62 -14.21
C THR A 365 2.28 -12.11 -14.20
N ASP A 366 1.36 -11.62 -15.03
CA ASP A 366 0.98 -10.22 -15.09
C ASP A 366 -0.09 -9.93 -14.03
N PRO A 367 0.16 -9.07 -13.02
CA PRO A 367 -0.80 -8.77 -11.97
C PRO A 367 -2.04 -7.99 -12.47
N PHE A 368 -2.07 -7.62 -13.76
CA PHE A 368 -3.21 -6.97 -14.42
C PHE A 368 -3.95 -7.88 -15.40
N ASP A 369 -3.49 -9.11 -15.65
CA ASP A 369 -4.02 -10.01 -16.70
C ASP A 369 -4.37 -11.42 -16.18
N HIS A 370 -4.92 -11.52 -14.96
CA HIS A 370 -5.50 -12.76 -14.39
C HIS A 370 -4.64 -14.01 -14.57
N GLY A 371 -3.37 -13.91 -14.22
CA GLY A 371 -2.45 -15.06 -14.28
C GLY A 371 -1.83 -15.32 -15.65
N ALA A 372 -2.10 -14.49 -16.66
CA ALA A 372 -1.33 -14.53 -17.92
C ALA A 372 0.12 -14.17 -17.66
N ALA A 373 1.03 -14.65 -18.50
CA ALA A 373 2.45 -14.29 -18.41
C ALA A 373 2.67 -12.79 -18.73
N LEU A 374 3.69 -12.19 -18.11
CA LEU A 374 4.19 -10.88 -18.51
C LEU A 374 4.50 -10.86 -20.01
N LYS A 375 4.24 -9.75 -20.64
CA LYS A 375 4.55 -9.55 -22.07
C LYS A 375 6.04 -9.26 -22.23
N TYR A 376 6.62 -9.75 -23.32
CA TYR A 376 8.03 -9.67 -23.59
C TYR A 376 8.31 -9.44 -25.08
N ASP A 377 9.31 -8.62 -25.38
CA ASP A 377 9.81 -8.38 -26.73
C ASP A 377 11.35 -8.43 -26.74
N ALA A 378 11.90 -9.49 -27.30
CA ALA A 378 13.34 -9.71 -27.35
C ALA A 378 14.05 -8.65 -28.22
N VAL A 379 13.43 -8.21 -29.32
CA VAL A 379 13.99 -7.24 -30.25
C VAL A 379 14.08 -5.86 -29.61
N ARG A 380 12.98 -5.42 -29.00
CA ARG A 380 12.93 -4.15 -28.25
C ARG A 380 13.68 -4.21 -26.93
N GLY A 381 13.88 -5.40 -26.39
CA GLY A 381 14.51 -5.60 -25.08
C GLY A 381 13.67 -5.06 -23.94
N ILE A 382 12.37 -5.31 -23.96
CA ILE A 382 11.43 -4.83 -22.95
C ILE A 382 10.57 -5.96 -22.38
N VAL A 383 10.17 -5.79 -21.13
CA VAL A 383 9.10 -6.54 -20.47
C VAL A 383 8.02 -5.56 -20.02
N TRP A 384 6.74 -5.93 -20.16
CA TRP A 384 5.65 -5.03 -19.81
C TRP A 384 4.40 -5.77 -19.33
N THR A 385 3.51 -5.03 -18.69
CA THR A 385 2.15 -5.46 -18.30
C THR A 385 1.11 -4.86 -19.23
N VAL A 386 -0.02 -5.52 -19.40
CA VAL A 386 -1.15 -4.96 -20.17
C VAL A 386 -1.79 -3.75 -19.50
N GLY A 387 -1.49 -3.50 -18.22
CA GLY A 387 -1.98 -2.36 -17.43
C GLY A 387 -3.44 -2.48 -17.02
N ALA A 388 -3.90 -1.49 -16.27
CA ALA A 388 -5.23 -1.48 -15.64
C ALA A 388 -6.40 -1.64 -16.62
N ASP A 389 -6.27 -1.09 -17.83
CA ASP A 389 -7.30 -1.18 -18.87
C ASP A 389 -7.14 -2.41 -19.78
N ARG A 390 -6.10 -3.23 -19.55
CA ARG A 390 -5.73 -4.41 -20.38
C ARG A 390 -5.54 -4.09 -21.87
N THR A 391 -5.20 -2.85 -22.20
CA THR A 391 -5.06 -2.40 -23.59
C THR A 391 -3.64 -2.00 -23.95
N PHE A 392 -2.74 -1.95 -22.95
CA PHE A 392 -1.38 -1.52 -23.18
C PHE A 392 -0.57 -2.59 -23.96
N ASN A 393 0.09 -2.19 -25.04
CA ASN A 393 0.78 -3.07 -25.99
C ASN A 393 2.31 -2.95 -25.95
N GLY A 394 2.85 -2.29 -24.90
CA GLY A 394 4.29 -2.06 -24.76
C GLY A 394 4.82 -0.86 -25.54
N ASP A 395 3.97 -0.03 -26.11
CA ASP A 395 4.39 1.23 -26.73
C ASP A 395 4.85 2.26 -25.69
N LYS A 396 5.52 3.34 -26.15
CA LYS A 396 6.01 4.40 -25.26
C LYS A 396 4.88 4.90 -24.35
N GLN A 397 5.21 5.09 -23.07
CA GLN A 397 4.22 5.58 -22.10
C GLN A 397 3.57 6.89 -22.61
N PRO A 398 2.25 7.02 -22.52
CA PRO A 398 1.60 8.29 -22.80
C PRO A 398 2.17 9.37 -21.88
N GLY A 399 2.52 10.51 -22.45
CA GLY A 399 3.22 11.61 -21.79
C GLY A 399 2.59 12.03 -20.46
N LYS A 400 3.31 12.83 -19.70
CA LYS A 400 3.13 13.29 -18.31
C LYS A 400 1.73 13.73 -17.81
N GLN A 401 0.67 13.56 -18.58
CA GLN A 401 -0.67 14.10 -18.26
C GLN A 401 -1.55 13.21 -17.37
N SER A 402 -1.10 12.05 -16.90
CA SER A 402 -1.93 11.20 -16.05
C SER A 402 -1.22 10.74 -14.77
N TYR A 403 -0.89 11.67 -13.91
CA TYR A 403 -0.31 11.43 -12.59
C TYR A 403 -1.21 10.63 -11.63
N GLY A 404 -2.38 10.21 -12.01
CA GLY A 404 -3.32 9.45 -11.19
C GLY A 404 -3.54 7.99 -11.63
N ARG A 405 -3.24 7.64 -12.87
CA ARG A 405 -3.56 6.33 -13.45
C ARG A 405 -2.43 5.70 -14.29
N ASN A 406 -1.31 6.40 -14.51
CA ASN A 406 -0.21 5.88 -15.33
C ASN A 406 0.87 5.26 -14.46
N CYS A 407 0.75 3.97 -14.28
CA CYS A 407 1.83 3.13 -13.79
C CYS A 407 2.94 3.07 -14.86
N LYS A 408 4.19 2.86 -14.44
CA LYS A 408 5.21 2.38 -15.37
C LYS A 408 4.82 0.95 -15.72
N TYR A 409 4.40 0.75 -16.96
CA TYR A 409 3.98 -0.55 -17.44
C TYR A 409 5.06 -1.26 -18.26
N VAL A 410 6.23 -0.63 -18.42
CA VAL A 410 7.35 -1.12 -19.23
C VAL A 410 8.65 -1.01 -18.45
N VAL A 411 9.50 -2.02 -18.58
CA VAL A 411 10.87 -2.05 -18.04
C VAL A 411 11.82 -2.50 -19.13
N ASN A 412 12.94 -1.79 -19.30
CA ASN A 412 14.00 -2.19 -20.22
C ASN A 412 14.84 -3.31 -19.63
N LEU A 413 15.19 -4.31 -20.43
CA LEU A 413 16.00 -5.47 -19.99
C LEU A 413 17.44 -5.10 -19.62
N ASP A 414 17.94 -3.98 -20.08
CA ASP A 414 19.26 -3.48 -19.70
C ASP A 414 19.24 -2.64 -18.42
N GLY A 415 18.09 -2.58 -17.74
CA GLY A 415 17.91 -1.82 -16.51
C GLY A 415 17.84 -0.30 -16.70
N SER A 416 17.94 0.19 -17.93
CA SER A 416 17.84 1.64 -18.23
C SER A 416 16.42 2.16 -18.01
N LYS A 417 16.29 3.47 -17.79
CA LYS A 417 14.96 4.09 -17.69
C LYS A 417 14.28 4.08 -19.05
N VAL A 418 12.99 3.79 -19.08
CA VAL A 418 12.15 4.01 -20.27
C VAL A 418 11.99 5.52 -20.45
N GLU A 419 12.43 6.06 -21.59
CA GLU A 419 12.32 7.47 -21.96
C GLU A 419 10.90 7.88 -22.35
#